data_6bde4ddafa627d2f22956fbe3a68bbfc
#
_entry.id   6bde4ddafa627d2f22956fbe3a68bbfc
#
_cell.length_a   1.000
_cell.length_b   1.000
_cell.length_c   1.000
_cell.angle_alpha   90.00
_cell.angle_beta   90.00
_cell.angle_gamma   90.00
#
_symmetry.space_group_name_H-M   'P 1'
#
loop_
_entity.id
_entity.type
_entity.pdbx_description
1 polymer ?
#
loop_
_entity_poly.entity_id
_entity_poly.type
_entity_poly.pdbx_seq_one_letter_code
_entity_poly.pdbx_strand_id
1 'polypeptide(L)'
;MINSYTPSLSKDYAALKGQKICFLYFQNHAQDATRSYYYSNDKQTGYTSEQPLYDYFRHAFEDACAKAGMIVTNEDKPDLTAPAMWVTLLSVTDERYQTKVTVQKKDVTVFTKPYTVEESPPPAKDASPVDLAQRAYRMTNRLIESILADPAFQKVITEP
;
A
#
# COMPACT_ATOMS: atom_id res chain seq x y z
N MET A 1 -15.68 3.70 9.25
CA MET A 1 -15.50 3.66 7.79
C MET A 1 -14.12 4.20 7.44
N ILE A 2 -13.45 3.58 6.50
CA ILE A 2 -12.15 4.04 5.99
C ILE A 2 -12.41 4.81 4.70
N ASN A 3 -12.05 6.07 4.68
CA ASN A 3 -12.15 6.91 3.49
C ASN A 3 -10.84 6.87 2.71
N SER A 4 -10.82 7.46 1.52
CA SER A 4 -9.58 7.63 0.77
C SER A 4 -8.54 8.33 1.63
N TYR A 5 -7.33 7.83 1.58
CA TYR A 5 -6.24 8.33 2.42
C TYR A 5 -5.02 8.66 1.58
N THR A 6 -4.50 9.84 1.76
CA THR A 6 -3.24 10.27 1.18
C THR A 6 -2.16 10.19 2.25
N PRO A 7 -1.15 9.32 2.12
CA PRO A 7 -0.10 9.16 3.12
C PRO A 7 0.68 10.44 3.37
N SER A 8 1.12 10.60 4.61
CA SER A 8 2.11 11.61 5.01
C SER A 8 3.47 10.94 5.08
N LEU A 9 4.42 11.43 4.31
CA LEU A 9 5.77 10.88 4.30
C LEU A 9 6.59 11.50 5.43
N SER A 10 7.23 10.66 6.25
CA SER A 10 8.07 11.10 7.37
C SER A 10 9.49 11.49 6.94
N LYS A 11 9.88 11.11 5.71
CA LYS A 11 11.22 11.32 5.16
C LYS A 11 11.16 11.90 3.78
N ASP A 12 12.29 12.51 3.35
CA ASP A 12 12.52 12.87 1.97
C ASP A 12 13.20 11.69 1.27
N TYR A 13 12.52 11.09 0.29
CA TYR A 13 13.03 9.96 -0.48
C TYR A 13 13.75 10.48 -1.73
N ALA A 14 14.87 11.18 -1.53
CA ALA A 14 15.60 11.86 -2.58
C ALA A 14 16.00 10.94 -3.75
N ALA A 15 16.35 9.68 -3.47
CA ALA A 15 16.72 8.71 -4.49
C ALA A 15 15.58 8.40 -5.47
N LEU A 16 14.34 8.58 -5.07
CA LEU A 16 13.16 8.29 -5.88
C LEU A 16 12.68 9.49 -6.71
N LYS A 17 13.16 10.70 -6.42
CA LYS A 17 12.75 11.89 -7.16
C LYS A 17 13.04 11.78 -8.65
N GLY A 18 12.02 12.05 -9.46
CA GLY A 18 12.13 12.00 -10.92
C GLY A 18 12.12 10.59 -11.52
N GLN A 19 12.10 9.56 -10.69
CA GLN A 19 11.99 8.18 -11.15
C GLN A 19 10.57 7.87 -11.59
N LYS A 20 10.43 7.08 -12.64
CA LYS A 20 9.13 6.66 -13.17
C LYS A 20 8.68 5.35 -12.57
N ILE A 21 7.37 5.21 -12.36
CA ILE A 21 6.76 3.94 -11.97
C ILE A 21 5.36 3.85 -12.59
N CYS A 22 4.99 2.66 -13.02
CA CYS A 22 3.68 2.40 -13.58
C CYS A 22 2.98 1.27 -12.79
N PHE A 23 1.89 1.59 -12.11
CA PHE A 23 1.08 0.58 -11.42
C PHE A 23 0.19 -0.14 -12.42
N LEU A 24 0.63 -1.30 -12.92
CA LEU A 24 -0.13 -2.08 -13.89
C LEU A 24 -1.18 -2.97 -13.24
N TYR A 25 -0.86 -3.57 -12.10
CA TYR A 25 -1.79 -4.47 -11.42
C TYR A 25 -1.78 -4.20 -9.92
N PHE A 26 -2.97 -4.07 -9.39
CA PHE A 26 -3.19 -4.00 -7.95
C PHE A 26 -4.27 -5.02 -7.60
N GLN A 27 -3.89 -6.10 -6.93
CA GLN A 27 -4.76 -7.24 -6.67
C GLN A 27 -5.00 -7.43 -5.18
N ASN A 28 -6.21 -7.83 -4.82
CA ASN A 28 -6.55 -8.18 -3.46
C ASN A 28 -6.72 -9.70 -3.34
N HIS A 29 -5.75 -10.37 -2.73
CA HIS A 29 -5.81 -11.78 -2.39
C HIS A 29 -6.02 -12.00 -0.88
N ALA A 30 -6.23 -10.94 -0.10
CA ALA A 30 -6.65 -11.05 1.28
C ALA A 30 -8.02 -11.73 1.35
N GLN A 31 -8.21 -12.58 2.33
CA GLN A 31 -9.37 -13.48 2.38
C GLN A 31 -10.72 -12.79 2.49
N ASP A 32 -10.76 -11.57 2.97
CA ASP A 32 -12.01 -10.93 3.24
C ASP A 32 -12.30 -9.84 2.24
N ALA A 33 -13.43 -9.99 1.71
CA ALA A 33 -14.27 -9.03 1.07
C ALA A 33 -13.60 -7.84 0.37
N THR A 34 -14.21 -7.42 -0.66
CA THR A 34 -13.82 -6.28 -1.46
C THR A 34 -13.71 -4.98 -0.67
N ARG A 35 -14.46 -4.80 0.42
CA ARG A 35 -14.57 -3.49 1.11
C ARG A 35 -14.36 -3.52 2.60
N SER A 36 -14.19 -4.69 3.23
CA SER A 36 -14.13 -4.77 4.68
C SER A 36 -13.16 -5.82 5.17
N TYR A 37 -12.69 -5.64 6.39
CA TYR A 37 -11.93 -6.62 7.13
C TYR A 37 -12.29 -6.53 8.61
N TYR A 38 -12.08 -7.61 9.34
CA TYR A 38 -12.53 -7.70 10.71
C TYR A 38 -11.51 -7.16 11.70
N TYR A 39 -12.04 -6.60 12.77
CA TYR A 39 -11.26 -6.29 13.96
C TYR A 39 -10.88 -7.61 14.65
N SER A 40 -9.60 -7.84 14.91
CA SER A 40 -9.13 -9.15 15.34
C SER A 40 -9.56 -9.55 16.75
N ASN A 41 -9.82 -8.58 17.64
CA ASN A 41 -10.32 -8.85 19.00
C ASN A 41 -11.82 -9.13 19.04
N ASP A 42 -12.53 -8.67 18.05
CA ASP A 42 -13.98 -8.87 17.93
C ASP A 42 -14.32 -9.04 16.45
N LYS A 43 -14.51 -10.27 16.04
CA LYS A 43 -14.80 -10.61 14.64
C LYS A 43 -16.14 -10.08 14.14
N GLN A 44 -16.96 -9.49 15.01
CA GLN A 44 -18.22 -8.86 14.64
C GLN A 44 -18.03 -7.39 14.26
N THR A 45 -16.98 -6.76 14.78
CA THR A 45 -16.64 -5.38 14.46
C THR A 45 -15.66 -5.37 13.29
N GLY A 46 -16.02 -4.69 12.24
CA GLY A 46 -15.20 -4.62 11.02
C GLY A 46 -14.83 -3.21 10.63
N TYR A 47 -13.81 -3.14 9.84
CA TYR A 47 -13.49 -1.94 9.07
C TYR A 47 -14.24 -2.01 7.75
N THR A 48 -14.85 -0.90 7.35
CA THR A 48 -15.50 -0.81 6.04
C THR A 48 -14.89 0.35 5.29
N SER A 49 -14.41 0.07 4.09
CA SER A 49 -13.90 1.10 3.20
C SER A 49 -15.03 1.65 2.32
N GLU A 50 -15.00 2.94 2.09
CA GLU A 50 -15.90 3.60 1.14
C GLU A 50 -15.73 3.06 -0.28
N GLN A 51 -14.50 2.69 -0.63
CA GLN A 51 -14.13 2.10 -1.92
C GLN A 51 -13.73 0.63 -1.71
N PRO A 52 -13.67 -0.19 -2.77
CA PRO A 52 -13.02 -1.48 -2.67
C PRO A 52 -11.60 -1.34 -2.08
N LEU A 53 -11.20 -2.30 -1.26
CA LEU A 53 -9.89 -2.20 -0.58
C LEU A 53 -8.73 -2.06 -1.56
N TYR A 54 -8.79 -2.73 -2.71
CA TYR A 54 -7.72 -2.59 -3.70
C TYR A 54 -7.61 -1.14 -4.22
N ASP A 55 -8.72 -0.43 -4.38
CA ASP A 55 -8.71 0.98 -4.77
C ASP A 55 -8.20 1.88 -3.64
N TYR A 56 -8.61 1.61 -2.42
CA TYR A 56 -8.10 2.33 -1.25
C TYR A 56 -6.57 2.26 -1.18
N PHE A 57 -6.02 1.06 -1.26
CA PHE A 57 -4.56 0.88 -1.21
C PHE A 57 -3.87 1.42 -2.46
N ARG A 58 -4.44 1.20 -3.64
CA ARG A 58 -3.87 1.71 -4.89
C ARG A 58 -3.72 3.22 -4.86
N HIS A 59 -4.76 3.94 -4.48
CA HIS A 59 -4.71 5.39 -4.37
C HIS A 59 -3.66 5.83 -3.35
N ALA A 60 -3.59 5.17 -2.20
CA ALA A 60 -2.60 5.50 -1.18
C ALA A 60 -1.17 5.29 -1.70
N PHE A 61 -0.91 4.17 -2.40
CA PHE A 61 0.40 3.90 -3.01
C PHE A 61 0.75 4.94 -4.07
N GLU A 62 -0.18 5.22 -5.00
CA GLU A 62 0.06 6.20 -6.06
C GLU A 62 0.34 7.59 -5.50
N ASP A 63 -0.46 8.03 -4.54
CA ASP A 63 -0.30 9.34 -3.90
C ASP A 63 1.03 9.44 -3.13
N ALA A 64 1.43 8.38 -2.43
CA ALA A 64 2.69 8.36 -1.71
C ALA A 64 3.89 8.43 -2.66
N CYS A 65 3.86 7.67 -3.75
CA CYS A 65 4.92 7.72 -4.75
C CYS A 65 5.01 9.10 -5.41
N ALA A 66 3.87 9.72 -5.72
CA ALA A 66 3.83 11.08 -6.26
C ALA A 66 4.42 12.09 -5.26
N LYS A 67 4.09 11.96 -3.97
CA LYS A 67 4.66 12.82 -2.91
C LYS A 67 6.17 12.62 -2.74
N ALA A 68 6.66 11.41 -2.99
CA ALA A 68 8.09 11.13 -2.99
C ALA A 68 8.83 11.73 -4.21
N GLY A 69 8.09 12.36 -5.12
CA GLY A 69 8.64 12.98 -6.32
C GLY A 69 8.73 12.07 -7.53
N MET A 70 8.12 10.90 -7.49
CA MET A 70 8.09 9.98 -8.63
C MET A 70 7.07 10.44 -9.67
N ILE A 71 7.31 10.04 -10.92
CA ILE A 71 6.37 10.21 -12.03
C ILE A 71 5.52 8.94 -12.10
N VAL A 72 4.27 9.05 -11.66
CA VAL A 72 3.39 7.91 -11.47
C VAL A 72 2.39 7.80 -12.61
N THR A 73 2.30 6.61 -13.20
CA THR A 73 1.25 6.24 -14.15
C THR A 73 0.61 4.92 -13.69
N ASN A 74 -0.48 4.53 -14.32
CA ASN A 74 -1.18 3.29 -13.98
C ASN A 74 -1.78 2.65 -15.25
N GLU A 75 -2.56 1.58 -15.06
CA GLU A 75 -3.16 0.83 -16.16
C GLU A 75 -4.12 1.65 -17.03
N ASP A 76 -4.68 2.75 -16.50
CA ASP A 76 -5.60 3.61 -17.27
C ASP A 76 -4.85 4.44 -18.33
N LYS A 77 -3.64 4.87 -18.01
CA LYS A 77 -2.73 5.58 -18.91
C LYS A 77 -1.31 5.07 -18.71
N PRO A 78 -0.99 3.86 -19.17
CA PRO A 78 0.30 3.25 -18.86
C PRO A 78 1.45 3.92 -19.59
N ASP A 79 2.57 4.08 -18.87
CA ASP A 79 3.87 4.41 -19.46
C ASP A 79 4.67 3.11 -19.56
N LEU A 80 4.76 2.55 -20.75
CA LEU A 80 5.44 1.27 -20.99
C LEU A 80 6.96 1.39 -20.91
N THR A 81 7.50 2.62 -20.80
CA THR A 81 8.94 2.86 -20.60
C THR A 81 9.32 2.85 -19.13
N ALA A 82 8.35 2.95 -18.23
CA ALA A 82 8.57 2.93 -16.80
C ALA A 82 8.64 1.51 -16.25
N PRO A 83 9.34 1.28 -15.13
CA PRO A 83 9.19 0.02 -14.41
C PRO A 83 7.72 -0.24 -14.06
N ALA A 84 7.26 -1.45 -14.32
CA ALA A 84 5.91 -1.86 -14.00
C ALA A 84 5.86 -2.40 -12.57
N MET A 85 4.95 -1.91 -11.77
CA MET A 85 4.76 -2.36 -10.38
C MET A 85 3.46 -3.13 -10.26
N TRP A 86 3.55 -4.30 -9.66
CA TRP A 86 2.43 -5.15 -9.30
C TRP A 86 2.37 -5.24 -7.78
N VAL A 87 1.23 -4.96 -7.23
CA VAL A 87 1.00 -5.03 -5.78
C VAL A 87 -0.12 -6.02 -5.51
N THR A 88 0.16 -6.99 -4.66
CA THR A 88 -0.81 -7.99 -4.24
C THR A 88 -1.02 -7.89 -2.74
N LEU A 89 -2.24 -7.59 -2.30
CA LEU A 89 -2.61 -7.62 -0.89
C LEU A 89 -2.73 -9.08 -0.47
N LEU A 90 -1.93 -9.51 0.50
CA LEU A 90 -1.92 -10.87 1.01
C LEU A 90 -2.69 -11.01 2.31
N SER A 91 -2.67 -10.00 3.16
CA SER A 91 -3.40 -9.98 4.41
C SER A 91 -3.78 -8.55 4.76
N VAL A 92 -5.03 -8.34 5.11
CA VAL A 92 -5.53 -7.06 5.62
C VAL A 92 -6.41 -7.37 6.82
N THR A 93 -5.86 -7.17 8.00
CA THR A 93 -6.56 -7.34 9.28
C THR A 93 -6.24 -6.15 10.18
N ASP A 94 -6.91 -6.06 11.30
CA ASP A 94 -6.61 -4.99 12.27
C ASP A 94 -5.21 -5.09 12.88
N GLU A 95 -4.61 -6.27 12.83
CA GLU A 95 -3.28 -6.51 13.38
C GLU A 95 -2.16 -6.49 12.33
N ARG A 96 -2.49 -6.78 11.07
CA ARG A 96 -1.48 -7.00 10.04
C ARG A 96 -1.95 -6.52 8.68
N TYR A 97 -1.09 -5.75 8.03
CA TYR A 97 -1.15 -5.52 6.60
C TYR A 97 0.07 -6.16 5.96
N GLN A 98 -0.17 -7.03 5.01
CA GLN A 98 0.89 -7.68 4.26
C GLN A 98 0.63 -7.57 2.76
N THR A 99 1.65 -7.18 2.03
CA THR A 99 1.61 -7.08 0.58
C THR A 99 2.84 -7.70 -0.04
N LYS A 100 2.69 -8.14 -1.28
CA LYS A 100 3.82 -8.55 -2.12
C LYS A 100 3.98 -7.53 -3.23
N VAL A 101 5.18 -7.00 -3.37
CA VAL A 101 5.54 -6.06 -4.43
C VAL A 101 6.40 -6.76 -5.46
N THR A 102 5.99 -6.67 -6.72
CA THR A 102 6.75 -7.18 -7.86
C THR A 102 7.04 -6.03 -8.81
N VAL A 103 8.27 -5.91 -9.25
CA VAL A 103 8.68 -4.93 -10.26
C VAL A 103 9.16 -5.66 -11.50
N GLN A 104 8.66 -5.25 -12.64
CA GLN A 104 9.08 -5.75 -13.95
C GLN A 104 9.69 -4.63 -14.79
N LYS A 105 10.74 -4.97 -15.51
CA LYS A 105 11.36 -4.10 -16.52
C LYS A 105 11.42 -4.87 -17.83
N LYS A 106 10.86 -4.30 -18.90
CA LYS A 106 10.82 -4.95 -20.23
C LYS A 106 10.26 -6.39 -20.13
N ASP A 107 9.15 -6.53 -19.42
CA ASP A 107 8.46 -7.81 -19.21
C ASP A 107 9.25 -8.87 -18.42
N VAL A 108 10.34 -8.47 -17.78
CA VAL A 108 11.13 -9.37 -16.93
C VAL A 108 10.95 -8.96 -15.47
N THR A 109 10.61 -9.92 -14.62
CA THR A 109 10.55 -9.70 -13.18
C THR A 109 11.95 -9.51 -12.63
N VAL A 110 12.22 -8.34 -12.11
CA VAL A 110 13.54 -7.96 -11.55
C VAL A 110 13.53 -7.85 -10.03
N PHE A 111 12.34 -7.87 -9.43
CA PHE A 111 12.19 -7.72 -7.98
C PHE A 111 10.87 -8.32 -7.52
N THR A 112 10.90 -9.08 -6.44
CA THR A 112 9.71 -9.53 -5.74
C THR A 112 10.03 -9.62 -4.25
N LYS A 113 9.21 -8.96 -3.43
CA LYS A 113 9.42 -8.95 -1.98
C LYS A 113 8.11 -8.76 -1.24
N PRO A 114 7.86 -9.50 -0.16
CA PRO A 114 6.76 -9.23 0.75
C PRO A 114 7.14 -8.13 1.74
N TYR A 115 6.14 -7.32 2.11
CA TYR A 115 6.26 -6.31 3.16
C TYR A 115 5.12 -6.49 4.15
N THR A 116 5.44 -6.42 5.41
CA THR A 116 4.46 -6.64 6.48
C THR A 116 4.60 -5.55 7.53
N VAL A 117 3.47 -5.01 7.98
CA VAL A 117 3.39 -4.19 9.18
C VAL A 117 2.41 -4.84 10.14
N GLU A 118 2.77 -4.82 11.41
CA GLU A 118 1.97 -5.39 12.48
C GLU A 118 1.83 -4.37 13.61
N GLU A 119 0.68 -4.38 14.24
CA GLU A 119 0.39 -3.54 15.38
C GLU A 119 -0.68 -4.23 16.23
N SER A 120 -0.44 -4.34 17.54
CA SER A 120 -1.43 -4.92 18.45
C SER A 120 -2.67 -4.03 18.48
N PRO A 121 -3.88 -4.60 18.30
CA PRO A 121 -5.10 -3.81 18.32
C PRO A 121 -5.43 -3.36 19.75
N PRO A 122 -6.07 -2.19 19.90
CA PRO A 122 -6.60 -1.78 21.20
C PRO A 122 -7.76 -2.69 21.59
N PRO A 123 -8.13 -2.76 22.89
CA PRO A 123 -9.36 -3.44 23.29
C PRO A 123 -10.56 -2.88 22.53
N ALA A 124 -11.42 -3.77 22.00
CA ALA A 124 -12.54 -3.38 21.16
C ALA A 124 -13.49 -2.38 21.84
N LYS A 125 -13.70 -2.54 23.15
CA LYS A 125 -14.56 -1.65 23.94
C LYS A 125 -14.06 -0.21 24.03
N ASP A 126 -12.76 0.01 23.81
CA ASP A 126 -12.13 1.32 23.95
C ASP A 126 -11.90 2.00 22.59
N ALA A 127 -12.23 1.33 21.50
CA ALA A 127 -11.96 1.82 20.16
C ALA A 127 -13.20 2.53 19.60
N SER A 128 -13.07 3.84 19.34
CA SER A 128 -14.07 4.60 18.60
C SER A 128 -13.90 4.39 17.09
N PRO A 129 -14.94 4.63 16.27
CA PRO A 129 -14.79 4.60 14.80
C PRO A 129 -13.68 5.50 14.27
N VAL A 130 -13.49 6.66 14.88
CA VAL A 130 -12.41 7.59 14.50
C VAL A 130 -11.05 7.00 14.82
N ASP A 131 -10.88 6.40 15.99
CA ASP A 131 -9.62 5.76 16.39
C ASP A 131 -9.27 4.59 15.47
N LEU A 132 -10.26 3.78 15.09
CA LEU A 132 -10.07 2.67 14.18
C LEU A 132 -9.66 3.15 12.79
N ALA A 133 -10.27 4.22 12.28
CA ALA A 133 -9.89 4.80 10.99
C ALA A 133 -8.47 5.36 11.03
N GLN A 134 -8.09 6.08 12.08
CA GLN A 134 -6.74 6.61 12.25
C GLN A 134 -5.70 5.49 12.36
N ARG A 135 -6.06 4.39 13.01
CA ARG A 135 -5.20 3.21 13.06
C ARG A 135 -4.96 2.62 11.66
N ALA A 136 -6.03 2.48 10.86
CA ALA A 136 -5.91 1.98 9.50
C ALA A 136 -5.00 2.89 8.65
N TYR A 137 -5.15 4.20 8.77
CA TYR A 137 -4.31 5.17 8.05
C TYR A 137 -2.84 5.08 8.49
N ARG A 138 -2.59 4.94 9.79
CA ARG A 138 -1.23 4.78 10.31
C ARG A 138 -0.58 3.49 9.80
N MET A 139 -1.31 2.39 9.80
CA MET A 139 -0.80 1.12 9.29
C MET A 139 -0.53 1.18 7.78
N THR A 140 -1.41 1.79 7.01
CA THR A 140 -1.23 2.04 5.57
C THR A 140 0.04 2.84 5.32
N ASN A 141 0.22 3.92 6.08
CA ASN A 141 1.39 4.79 5.95
C ASN A 141 2.69 4.03 6.25
N ARG A 142 2.71 3.26 7.32
CA ARG A 142 3.87 2.44 7.70
C ARG A 142 4.21 1.39 6.65
N LEU A 143 3.19 0.75 6.08
CA LEU A 143 3.40 -0.24 5.02
C LEU A 143 4.08 0.39 3.80
N ILE A 144 3.54 1.50 3.32
CA ILE A 144 4.07 2.18 2.13
C ILE A 144 5.47 2.73 2.40
N GLU A 145 5.69 3.38 3.54
CA GLU A 145 7.02 3.89 3.87
C GLU A 145 8.05 2.77 4.04
N SER A 146 7.65 1.58 4.49
CA SER A 146 8.58 0.44 4.56
C SER A 146 9.07 0.03 3.17
N ILE A 147 8.25 0.19 2.15
CA ILE A 147 8.61 -0.09 0.76
C ILE A 147 9.51 1.03 0.22
N LEU A 148 9.09 2.28 0.36
CA LEU A 148 9.84 3.44 -0.16
C LEU A 148 11.22 3.58 0.49
N ALA A 149 11.35 3.19 1.75
CA ALA A 149 12.61 3.25 2.49
C ALA A 149 13.52 2.04 2.27
N ASP A 150 13.02 0.99 1.62
CA ASP A 150 13.81 -0.21 1.40
C ASP A 150 14.90 0.05 0.34
N PRO A 151 16.18 -0.05 0.72
CA PRO A 151 17.28 0.16 -0.24
C PRO A 151 17.21 -0.79 -1.45
N ALA A 152 16.72 -2.02 -1.27
CA ALA A 152 16.60 -2.98 -2.36
C ALA A 152 15.53 -2.53 -3.37
N PHE A 153 14.42 -2.00 -2.91
CA PHE A 153 13.39 -1.42 -3.77
C PHE A 153 13.91 -0.18 -4.50
N GLN A 154 14.54 0.74 -3.77
CA GLN A 154 15.12 1.95 -4.35
C GLN A 154 16.12 1.62 -5.44
N LYS A 155 16.99 0.63 -5.21
CA LYS A 155 18.00 0.19 -6.18
C LYS A 155 17.34 -0.29 -7.48
N VAL A 156 16.32 -1.11 -7.39
CA VAL A 156 15.61 -1.65 -8.56
C VAL A 156 14.94 -0.52 -9.36
N ILE A 157 14.34 0.44 -8.68
CA ILE A 157 13.68 1.57 -9.35
C ILE A 157 14.68 2.52 -10.02
N THR A 158 15.84 2.73 -9.41
CA THR A 158 16.83 3.71 -9.91
C THR A 158 17.82 3.14 -10.92
N GLU A 159 18.03 1.84 -10.95
CA GLU A 159 18.90 1.20 -11.94
C GLU A 159 18.23 1.14 -13.32
N PRO A 160 19.01 1.36 -14.40
CA PRO A 160 18.48 1.24 -15.76
C PRO A 160 18.06 -0.17 -16.15
#